data_46cbd75c471d22ed179a94890d6dad03
#
_entry.id   46cbd75c471d22ed179a94890d6dad03
#
_cell.length_a   1.000
_cell.length_b   1.000
_cell.length_c   1.000
_cell.angle_alpha   90.00
_cell.angle_beta   90.00
_cell.angle_gamma   90.00
#
_symmetry.space_group_name_H-M   'P 1'
#
loop_
_entity.id
_entity.type
_entity.pdbx_description
1 polymer ?
#
loop_
_entity_poly.entity_id
_entity_poly.type
_entity_poly.pdbx_seq_one_letter_code
_entity_poly.pdbx_strand_id
1 'polypeptide(L)'
;AKGAAIGAAAGAVVGAISGDNKDERRKRALIGAGAGALAGTAVGAYMDAQEDKLRQQLQGTGVSVTRIGDDIVLNMPGNVTFDVNRADINSDFYEVLKSVALVVDEYDQTLVDVAGHTDSTGSVSYNMDLSERRADSVSRFLESQGVDSRRVYAQGYGPHYPVADNSTAAGRSENRRVELALKPVTQS
;
A
#
# COMPACT_ATOMS: atom_id res chain seq x y z
N ALA A 1 5.25 18.05 -14.12
CA ALA A 1 4.88 18.68 -12.84
C ALA A 1 3.90 17.86 -11.97
N LYS A 2 3.10 16.95 -12.58
CA LYS A 2 2.13 16.11 -11.84
C LYS A 2 2.79 14.97 -11.02
N GLY A 3 3.94 14.47 -11.46
CA GLY A 3 4.64 13.37 -10.78
C GLY A 3 5.30 13.75 -9.45
N ALA A 4 5.74 15.01 -9.30
CA ALA A 4 6.40 15.47 -8.08
C ALA A 4 5.43 15.67 -6.89
N ALA A 5 4.17 16.03 -7.17
CA ALA A 5 3.16 16.20 -6.13
C ALA A 5 2.67 14.86 -5.58
N ILE A 6 2.55 13.83 -6.44
CA ILE A 6 2.15 12.47 -6.04
C ILE A 6 3.24 11.84 -5.16
N GLY A 7 4.52 12.03 -5.51
CA GLY A 7 5.64 11.51 -4.73
C GLY A 7 5.74 12.11 -3.32
N ALA A 8 5.47 13.42 -3.18
CA ALA A 8 5.52 14.08 -1.87
C ALA A 8 4.36 13.67 -0.94
N ALA A 9 3.19 13.43 -1.51
CA ALA A 9 2.02 13.01 -0.73
C ALA A 9 2.07 11.52 -0.35
N ALA A 10 2.55 10.65 -1.26
CA ALA A 10 2.81 9.25 -0.93
C ALA A 10 3.89 9.12 0.16
N GLY A 11 4.94 9.96 0.13
CA GLY A 11 5.95 10.02 1.18
C GLY A 11 5.39 10.45 2.54
N ALA A 12 4.42 11.36 2.57
CA ALA A 12 3.75 11.77 3.80
C ALA A 12 2.91 10.63 4.41
N VAL A 13 2.28 9.81 3.58
CA VAL A 13 1.48 8.65 4.03
C VAL A 13 2.39 7.52 4.51
N VAL A 14 3.45 7.20 3.80
CA VAL A 14 4.46 6.24 4.25
C VAL A 14 5.01 6.64 5.63
N GLY A 15 5.31 7.93 5.84
CA GLY A 15 5.69 8.45 7.14
C GLY A 15 4.60 8.36 8.22
N ALA A 16 3.32 8.49 7.85
CA ALA A 16 2.21 8.42 8.80
C ALA A 16 1.85 6.97 9.18
N ILE A 17 2.02 6.02 8.27
CA ILE A 17 1.85 4.57 8.53
C ILE A 17 2.96 4.07 9.45
N SER A 18 4.15 4.64 9.34
CA SER A 18 5.32 4.30 10.16
C SER A 18 5.22 4.86 11.58
N GLY A 19 4.49 4.18 12.45
CA GLY A 19 4.80 4.29 13.88
C GLY A 19 6.04 3.43 14.16
N ASP A 20 7.22 4.03 14.29
CA ASP A 20 8.52 3.36 14.48
C ASP A 20 8.46 2.12 15.41
N ASN A 21 7.69 2.20 16.48
CA ASN A 21 7.52 1.12 17.47
C ASN A 21 6.70 -0.09 16.97
N LYS A 22 5.80 0.08 16.00
CA LYS A 22 5.00 -1.03 15.45
C LYS A 22 5.80 -1.79 14.41
N ASP A 23 6.47 -1.08 13.52
CA ASP A 23 7.31 -1.67 12.47
C ASP A 23 8.48 -2.44 13.09
N GLU A 24 9.13 -1.90 14.10
CA GLU A 24 10.19 -2.59 14.84
C GLU A 24 9.71 -3.88 15.50
N ARG A 25 8.51 -3.89 16.08
CA ARG A 25 7.93 -5.12 16.66
C ARG A 25 7.62 -6.16 15.59
N ARG A 26 7.09 -5.73 14.43
CA ARG A 26 6.79 -6.61 13.30
C ARG A 26 8.09 -7.20 12.73
N LYS A 27 9.10 -6.35 12.50
CA LYS A 27 10.44 -6.79 12.05
C LYS A 27 11.03 -7.86 12.98
N ARG A 28 11.04 -7.62 14.29
CA ARG A 28 11.55 -8.59 15.28
C ARG A 28 10.77 -9.90 15.28
N ALA A 29 9.45 -9.84 15.12
CA ALA A 29 8.61 -11.04 15.05
C ALA A 29 8.91 -11.88 13.79
N LEU A 30 9.14 -11.22 12.66
CA LEU A 30 9.49 -11.88 11.40
C LEU A 30 10.90 -12.50 11.45
N ILE A 31 11.88 -11.75 11.92
CA ILE A 31 13.27 -12.25 12.08
C ILE A 31 13.30 -13.43 13.06
N GLY A 32 12.58 -13.34 14.17
CA GLY A 32 12.47 -14.42 15.15
C GLY A 32 11.75 -15.67 14.65
N ALA A 33 10.92 -15.54 13.61
CA ALA A 33 10.20 -16.64 12.97
C ALA A 33 10.97 -17.25 11.78
N GLY A 34 12.21 -16.82 11.53
CA GLY A 34 13.05 -17.34 10.45
C GLY A 34 12.91 -16.65 9.11
N ALA A 35 12.09 -15.61 8.99
CA ALA A 35 12.16 -14.72 7.84
C ALA A 35 13.49 -13.97 7.93
N GLY A 36 14.35 -14.08 6.93
CA GLY A 36 15.64 -13.41 6.89
C GLY A 36 15.48 -11.89 6.94
N ALA A 37 16.51 -11.19 7.42
CA ALA A 37 16.58 -9.73 7.29
C ALA A 37 17.67 -9.36 6.29
N LEU A 38 17.43 -8.29 5.52
CA LEU A 38 18.37 -7.80 4.53
C LEU A 38 19.56 -7.10 5.21
N ALA A 39 20.77 -7.45 4.83
CA ALA A 39 21.96 -6.69 5.20
C ALA A 39 22.00 -5.38 4.39
N GLY A 40 22.49 -4.29 4.99
CA GLY A 40 22.39 -2.94 4.45
C GLY A 40 22.76 -2.76 2.97
N THR A 41 23.79 -3.49 2.47
CA THR A 41 24.22 -3.43 1.06
C THR A 41 23.29 -4.22 0.10
N ALA A 42 22.49 -5.14 0.61
CA ALA A 42 21.58 -5.96 -0.19
C ALA A 42 20.18 -5.32 -0.36
N VAL A 43 19.84 -4.34 0.47
CA VAL A 43 18.50 -3.71 0.46
C VAL A 43 18.17 -3.12 -0.90
N GLY A 44 19.06 -2.31 -1.46
CA GLY A 44 18.84 -1.66 -2.75
C GLY A 44 18.54 -2.67 -3.84
N ALA A 45 19.43 -3.63 -4.06
CA ALA A 45 19.28 -4.63 -5.12
C ALA A 45 18.00 -5.49 -4.95
N TYR A 46 17.66 -5.84 -3.71
CA TYR A 46 16.43 -6.59 -3.41
C TYR A 46 15.17 -5.80 -3.76
N MET A 47 15.14 -4.54 -3.32
CA MET A 47 13.99 -3.67 -3.58
C MET A 47 13.89 -3.26 -5.06
N ASP A 48 15.01 -3.09 -5.76
CA ASP A 48 15.04 -2.81 -7.19
C ASP A 48 14.45 -3.99 -8.00
N ALA A 49 14.85 -5.22 -7.66
CA ALA A 49 14.30 -6.43 -8.30
C ALA A 49 12.80 -6.59 -8.03
N GLN A 50 12.34 -6.31 -6.81
CA GLN A 50 10.91 -6.31 -6.47
C GLN A 50 10.14 -5.22 -7.23
N GLU A 51 10.69 -4.01 -7.31
CA GLU A 51 10.10 -2.89 -8.05
C GLU A 51 9.95 -3.21 -9.53
N ASP A 52 11.00 -3.70 -10.17
CA ASP A 52 10.99 -4.07 -11.59
C ASP A 52 9.93 -5.12 -11.89
N LYS A 53 9.81 -6.13 -11.04
CA LYS A 53 8.80 -7.17 -11.19
C LYS A 53 7.38 -6.63 -11.02
N LEU A 54 7.16 -5.76 -10.04
CA LEU A 54 5.87 -5.08 -9.86
C LEU A 54 5.52 -4.22 -11.06
N ARG A 55 6.46 -3.44 -11.59
CA ARG A 55 6.24 -2.61 -12.79
C ARG A 55 5.85 -3.45 -14.00
N GLN A 56 6.49 -4.59 -14.20
CA GLN A 56 6.16 -5.52 -15.30
C GLN A 56 4.75 -6.10 -15.14
N GLN A 57 4.41 -6.58 -13.94
CA GLN A 57 3.11 -7.21 -13.66
C GLN A 57 1.94 -6.23 -13.68
N LEU A 58 2.18 -4.97 -13.32
CA LEU A 58 1.13 -3.97 -13.14
C LEU A 58 0.99 -3.01 -14.33
N GLN A 59 1.76 -3.22 -15.40
CA GLN A 59 1.67 -2.39 -16.60
C GLN A 59 0.25 -2.43 -17.20
N GLY A 60 -0.36 -1.26 -17.39
CA GLY A 60 -1.69 -1.13 -17.98
C GLY A 60 -2.86 -1.43 -17.03
N THR A 61 -2.61 -1.75 -15.76
CA THR A 61 -3.67 -2.07 -14.77
C THR A 61 -4.28 -0.85 -14.09
N GLY A 62 -3.67 0.33 -14.24
CA GLY A 62 -4.05 1.55 -13.52
C GLY A 62 -3.36 1.70 -12.14
N VAL A 63 -2.67 0.68 -11.66
CA VAL A 63 -1.83 0.77 -10.45
C VAL A 63 -0.51 1.43 -10.79
N SER A 64 -0.14 2.47 -10.03
CA SER A 64 1.19 3.10 -10.16
C SER A 64 2.17 2.53 -9.15
N VAL A 65 3.42 2.38 -9.56
CA VAL A 65 4.54 1.93 -8.73
C VAL A 65 5.52 3.08 -8.57
N THR A 66 5.76 3.51 -7.33
CA THR A 66 6.66 4.63 -7.01
C THR A 66 7.69 4.19 -5.98
N ARG A 67 8.98 4.46 -6.23
CA ARG A 67 10.06 4.25 -5.27
C ARG A 67 10.24 5.50 -4.40
N ILE A 68 10.29 5.33 -3.08
CA ILE A 68 10.53 6.41 -2.12
C ILE A 68 11.59 5.95 -1.12
N GLY A 69 12.84 6.38 -1.35
CA GLY A 69 13.96 5.83 -0.59
C GLY A 69 14.09 4.32 -0.81
N ASP A 70 14.05 3.55 0.27
CA ASP A 70 14.06 2.08 0.20
C ASP A 70 12.67 1.47 0.11
N ASP A 71 11.60 2.25 0.23
CA ASP A 71 10.23 1.78 0.17
C ASP A 71 9.67 1.79 -1.26
N ILE A 72 8.77 0.86 -1.56
CA ILE A 72 7.98 0.85 -2.80
C ILE A 72 6.53 1.15 -2.42
N VAL A 73 5.91 2.11 -3.09
CA VAL A 73 4.50 2.45 -2.89
C VAL A 73 3.70 2.13 -4.14
N LEU A 74 2.69 1.28 -3.98
CA LEU A 74 1.69 0.99 -4.99
C LEU A 74 0.46 1.85 -4.71
N ASN A 75 0.05 2.66 -5.69
CA ASN A 75 -1.19 3.41 -5.60
C ASN A 75 -2.28 2.75 -6.43
N MET A 76 -3.34 2.33 -5.78
CA MET A 76 -4.52 1.69 -6.37
C MET A 76 -5.68 2.68 -6.36
N PRO A 77 -6.09 3.21 -7.53
CA PRO A 77 -7.22 4.12 -7.62
C PRO A 77 -8.52 3.46 -7.13
N GLY A 78 -9.28 4.17 -6.30
CA GLY A 78 -10.48 3.61 -5.68
C GLY A 78 -11.59 3.24 -6.66
N ASN A 79 -11.69 3.93 -7.79
CA ASN A 79 -12.71 3.68 -8.81
C ASN A 79 -12.49 2.38 -9.62
N VAL A 80 -11.27 1.85 -9.64
CA VAL A 80 -10.98 0.55 -10.26
C VAL A 80 -10.93 -0.57 -9.23
N THR A 81 -10.59 -0.23 -7.98
CA THR A 81 -10.46 -1.21 -6.90
C THR A 81 -11.79 -1.58 -6.25
N PHE A 82 -12.71 -0.62 -6.11
CA PHE A 82 -14.00 -0.78 -5.42
C PHE A 82 -15.15 -0.12 -6.19
N ASP A 83 -16.35 -0.65 -6.01
CA ASP A 83 -17.56 0.03 -6.41
C ASP A 83 -17.84 1.26 -5.51
N VAL A 84 -18.67 2.18 -6.00
CA VAL A 84 -19.01 3.41 -5.29
C VAL A 84 -19.60 3.09 -3.91
N ASN A 85 -19.08 3.73 -2.86
CA ASN A 85 -19.46 3.54 -1.46
C ASN A 85 -19.35 2.10 -0.95
N ARG A 86 -18.58 1.23 -1.61
CA ARG A 86 -18.36 -0.15 -1.19
C ARG A 86 -16.92 -0.36 -0.76
N ALA A 87 -16.74 -1.40 0.04
CA ALA A 87 -15.42 -1.89 0.46
C ALA A 87 -15.14 -3.28 -0.13
N ASP A 88 -16.08 -3.87 -0.87
CA ASP A 88 -15.86 -5.12 -1.60
C ASP A 88 -14.97 -4.82 -2.82
N ILE A 89 -13.94 -5.62 -3.01
CA ILE A 89 -13.03 -5.49 -4.15
C ILE A 89 -13.80 -5.81 -5.43
N ASN A 90 -13.65 -4.94 -6.42
CA ASN A 90 -14.24 -5.15 -7.74
C ASN A 90 -13.72 -6.45 -8.36
N SER A 91 -14.61 -7.24 -8.96
CA SER A 91 -14.26 -8.55 -9.54
C SER A 91 -13.11 -8.47 -10.57
N ASP A 92 -13.09 -7.41 -11.37
CA ASP A 92 -12.09 -7.21 -12.41
C ASP A 92 -10.71 -6.85 -11.83
N PHE A 93 -10.67 -6.41 -10.57
CA PHE A 93 -9.44 -6.05 -9.89
C PHE A 93 -8.76 -7.22 -9.15
N TYR A 94 -9.45 -8.35 -8.98
CA TYR A 94 -8.88 -9.52 -8.29
C TYR A 94 -7.62 -10.05 -8.97
N GLU A 95 -7.56 -10.12 -10.29
CA GLU A 95 -6.37 -10.59 -11.00
C GLU A 95 -5.18 -9.64 -10.84
N VAL A 96 -5.45 -8.33 -10.74
CA VAL A 96 -4.42 -7.33 -10.44
C VAL A 96 -3.85 -7.54 -9.04
N LEU A 97 -4.72 -7.65 -8.04
CA LEU A 97 -4.30 -7.90 -6.66
C LEU A 97 -3.60 -9.26 -6.49
N LYS A 98 -4.01 -10.28 -7.24
CA LYS A 98 -3.32 -11.56 -7.26
C LYS A 98 -1.90 -11.44 -7.79
N SER A 99 -1.69 -10.65 -8.84
CA SER A 99 -0.35 -10.36 -9.36
C SER A 99 0.51 -9.63 -8.33
N VAL A 100 -0.06 -8.69 -7.58
CA VAL A 100 0.62 -8.03 -6.46
C VAL A 100 0.98 -9.04 -5.38
N ALA A 101 0.01 -9.88 -4.96
CA ALA A 101 0.22 -10.88 -3.92
C ALA A 101 1.35 -11.85 -4.26
N LEU A 102 1.43 -12.32 -5.51
CA LEU A 102 2.48 -13.22 -5.97
C LEU A 102 3.88 -12.60 -5.84
N VAL A 103 4.03 -11.33 -6.21
CA VAL A 103 5.31 -10.63 -6.06
C VAL A 103 5.63 -10.38 -4.58
N VAL A 104 4.64 -9.97 -3.80
CA VAL A 104 4.82 -9.72 -2.36
C VAL A 104 5.17 -11.01 -1.60
N ASP A 105 4.60 -12.14 -1.99
CA ASP A 105 4.90 -13.45 -1.41
C ASP A 105 6.32 -13.91 -1.77
N GLU A 106 6.72 -13.75 -3.03
CA GLU A 106 8.07 -14.08 -3.51
C GLU A 106 9.16 -13.24 -2.82
N TYR A 107 8.87 -11.95 -2.57
CA TYR A 107 9.78 -11.04 -1.86
C TYR A 107 9.38 -10.92 -0.39
N ASP A 108 9.64 -11.99 0.36
CA ASP A 108 9.16 -12.18 1.74
C ASP A 108 9.83 -11.29 2.80
N GLN A 109 10.94 -10.62 2.45
CA GLN A 109 11.70 -9.74 3.35
C GLN A 109 11.21 -8.28 3.31
N THR A 110 9.94 -8.06 3.09
CA THR A 110 9.29 -6.75 3.17
C THR A 110 8.08 -6.77 4.09
N LEU A 111 7.86 -5.69 4.83
CA LEU A 111 6.58 -5.38 5.48
C LEU A 111 5.61 -4.80 4.45
N VAL A 112 4.33 -5.03 4.65
CA VAL A 112 3.24 -4.58 3.78
C VAL A 112 2.29 -3.72 4.59
N ASP A 113 2.28 -2.43 4.35
CA ASP A 113 1.34 -1.49 4.97
C ASP A 113 0.27 -1.10 3.96
N VAL A 114 -0.99 -1.33 4.32
CA VAL A 114 -2.16 -1.05 3.48
C VAL A 114 -2.89 0.15 4.06
N ALA A 115 -2.93 1.25 3.32
CA ALA A 115 -3.53 2.51 3.74
C ALA A 115 -4.76 2.84 2.89
N GLY A 116 -5.93 2.95 3.52
CA GLY A 116 -7.16 3.39 2.86
C GLY A 116 -7.36 4.89 2.99
N HIS A 117 -7.77 5.54 1.89
CA HIS A 117 -8.05 6.97 1.82
C HIS A 117 -9.38 7.26 1.14
N THR A 118 -10.00 8.38 1.53
CA THR A 118 -11.23 8.91 0.91
C THR A 118 -11.01 10.35 0.45
N ASP A 119 -11.95 10.85 -0.33
CA ASP A 119 -12.10 12.30 -0.50
C ASP A 119 -12.77 12.93 0.73
N SER A 120 -12.98 14.24 0.70
CA SER A 120 -13.57 14.99 1.80
C SER A 120 -15.12 15.02 1.79
N THR A 121 -15.77 14.28 0.89
CA THR A 121 -17.24 14.27 0.77
C THR A 121 -17.85 13.42 1.89
N GLY A 122 -18.84 13.98 2.57
CA GLY A 122 -19.55 13.30 3.67
C GLY A 122 -18.87 13.51 5.04
N SER A 123 -19.31 12.74 6.04
CA SER A 123 -18.77 12.88 7.39
C SER A 123 -17.40 12.22 7.54
N VAL A 124 -16.56 12.80 8.39
CA VAL A 124 -15.23 12.23 8.70
C VAL A 124 -15.36 10.81 9.28
N SER A 125 -16.34 10.60 10.17
CA SER A 125 -16.56 9.28 10.78
C SER A 125 -16.89 8.21 9.75
N TYR A 126 -17.79 8.51 8.80
CA TYR A 126 -18.14 7.60 7.71
C TYR A 126 -16.92 7.27 6.84
N ASN A 127 -16.12 8.29 6.49
CA ASN A 127 -14.94 8.13 5.66
C ASN A 127 -13.82 7.36 6.36
N MET A 128 -13.66 7.55 7.67
CA MET A 128 -12.73 6.74 8.46
C MET A 128 -13.12 5.27 8.42
N ASP A 129 -14.37 4.93 8.69
CA ASP A 129 -14.87 3.56 8.64
C ASP A 129 -14.77 2.95 7.23
N LEU A 130 -15.12 3.70 6.17
CA LEU A 130 -15.03 3.23 4.79
C LEU A 130 -13.58 2.93 4.40
N SER A 131 -12.65 3.83 4.73
CA SER A 131 -11.24 3.66 4.42
C SER A 131 -10.61 2.48 5.16
N GLU A 132 -10.99 2.26 6.42
CA GLU A 132 -10.56 1.10 7.21
C GLU A 132 -11.05 -0.20 6.57
N ARG A 133 -12.34 -0.31 6.26
CA ARG A 133 -12.92 -1.50 5.61
C ARG A 133 -12.27 -1.80 4.25
N ARG A 134 -11.91 -0.77 3.48
CA ARG A 134 -11.21 -0.93 2.20
C ARG A 134 -9.78 -1.44 2.38
N ALA A 135 -9.05 -0.90 3.33
CA ALA A 135 -7.72 -1.39 3.67
C ALA A 135 -7.76 -2.84 4.14
N ASP A 136 -8.72 -3.17 5.01
CA ASP A 136 -8.94 -4.53 5.48
C ASP A 136 -9.28 -5.52 4.35
N SER A 137 -10.10 -5.12 3.38
CA SER A 137 -10.48 -5.99 2.26
C SER A 137 -9.25 -6.35 1.42
N VAL A 138 -8.38 -5.38 1.14
CA VAL A 138 -7.13 -5.62 0.41
C VAL A 138 -6.18 -6.50 1.24
N SER A 139 -6.01 -6.21 2.53
CA SER A 139 -5.17 -7.00 3.45
C SER A 139 -5.59 -8.47 3.48
N ARG A 140 -6.86 -8.74 3.72
CA ARG A 140 -7.40 -10.10 3.76
C ARG A 140 -7.25 -10.84 2.44
N PHE A 141 -7.37 -10.13 1.33
CA PHE A 141 -7.14 -10.73 0.02
C PHE A 141 -5.67 -11.15 -0.13
N LEU A 142 -4.71 -10.27 0.18
CA LEU A 142 -3.28 -10.60 0.12
C LEU A 142 -2.95 -11.81 1.00
N GLU A 143 -3.47 -11.85 2.23
CA GLU A 143 -3.31 -12.97 3.15
C GLU A 143 -3.92 -14.27 2.61
N SER A 144 -5.09 -14.19 1.96
CA SER A 144 -5.72 -15.35 1.32
C SER A 144 -4.91 -15.93 0.15
N GLN A 145 -4.04 -15.12 -0.44
CA GLN A 145 -3.14 -15.52 -1.53
C GLN A 145 -1.76 -16.01 -1.03
N GLY A 146 -1.56 -16.13 0.27
CA GLY A 146 -0.34 -16.69 0.87
C GLY A 146 0.58 -15.69 1.55
N VAL A 147 0.33 -14.39 1.43
CA VAL A 147 1.15 -13.39 2.13
C VAL A 147 1.02 -13.54 3.65
N ASP A 148 2.15 -13.68 4.33
CA ASP A 148 2.18 -13.86 5.79
C ASP A 148 1.51 -12.68 6.51
N SER A 149 0.46 -12.95 7.29
CA SER A 149 -0.32 -11.94 8.01
C SER A 149 0.52 -11.10 8.99
N ARG A 150 1.64 -11.64 9.48
CA ARG A 150 2.59 -10.90 10.35
C ARG A 150 3.29 -9.76 9.61
N ARG A 151 3.35 -9.84 8.28
CA ARG A 151 3.93 -8.81 7.42
C ARG A 151 2.93 -7.71 7.10
N VAL A 152 1.63 -8.00 7.16
CA VAL A 152 0.56 -7.10 6.70
C VAL A 152 0.02 -6.27 7.85
N TYR A 153 -0.16 -4.97 7.61
CA TYR A 153 -0.82 -4.05 8.52
C TYR A 153 -1.76 -3.14 7.71
N ALA A 154 -3.04 -3.16 8.03
CA ALA A 154 -4.05 -2.34 7.38
C ALA A 154 -4.52 -1.21 8.30
N GLN A 155 -4.73 -0.02 7.73
CA GLN A 155 -5.28 1.12 8.45
C GLN A 155 -6.03 2.08 7.51
N GLY A 156 -7.18 2.59 7.96
CA GLY A 156 -7.91 3.66 7.32
C GLY A 156 -7.46 5.03 7.82
N TYR A 157 -7.32 5.97 6.91
CA TYR A 157 -6.95 7.36 7.17
C TYR A 157 -8.05 8.35 6.79
N GLY A 158 -9.15 7.86 6.20
CA GLY A 158 -10.24 8.72 5.75
C GLY A 158 -9.75 9.85 4.86
N PRO A 159 -10.24 11.10 5.07
CA PRO A 159 -9.87 12.26 4.26
C PRO A 159 -8.61 13.00 4.74
N HIS A 160 -7.87 12.48 5.72
CA HIS A 160 -6.83 13.24 6.41
C HIS A 160 -5.54 13.44 5.61
N TYR A 161 -5.29 12.63 4.57
CA TYR A 161 -4.07 12.70 3.75
C TYR A 161 -4.42 12.84 2.26
N PRO A 162 -4.95 14.00 1.84
CA PRO A 162 -5.27 14.24 0.44
C PRO A 162 -3.99 14.37 -0.39
N VAL A 163 -4.01 13.82 -1.61
CA VAL A 163 -2.93 13.95 -2.62
C VAL A 163 -3.28 14.95 -3.71
N ALA A 164 -4.54 15.38 -3.77
CA ALA A 164 -5.06 16.31 -4.76
C ALA A 164 -6.14 17.21 -4.15
N ASP A 165 -6.55 18.23 -4.91
CA ASP A 165 -7.54 19.21 -4.48
C ASP A 165 -8.95 18.61 -4.40
N ASN A 166 -9.51 18.54 -3.19
CA ASN A 166 -10.88 18.05 -2.95
C ASN A 166 -11.98 18.95 -3.54
N SER A 167 -11.67 20.20 -3.92
CA SER A 167 -12.65 21.09 -4.55
C SER A 167 -13.02 20.65 -5.97
N THR A 168 -12.17 19.88 -6.65
CA THR A 168 -12.40 19.36 -8.00
C THR A 168 -12.81 17.90 -8.01
N ALA A 169 -13.64 17.51 -8.98
CA ALA A 169 -14.01 16.11 -9.16
C ALA A 169 -12.81 15.20 -9.46
N ALA A 170 -11.86 15.69 -10.26
CA ALA A 170 -10.63 14.98 -10.57
C ALA A 170 -9.78 14.75 -9.31
N GLY A 171 -9.59 15.80 -8.49
CA GLY A 171 -8.82 15.69 -7.26
C GLY A 171 -9.47 14.76 -6.23
N ARG A 172 -10.79 14.81 -6.08
CA ARG A 172 -11.52 13.85 -5.24
C ARG A 172 -11.32 12.41 -5.72
N SER A 173 -11.30 12.18 -7.03
CA SER A 173 -11.03 10.84 -7.58
C SER A 173 -9.62 10.35 -7.24
N GLU A 174 -8.62 11.23 -7.27
CA GLU A 174 -7.24 10.89 -6.88
C GLU A 174 -7.13 10.61 -5.36
N ASN A 175 -7.92 11.32 -4.54
CA ASN A 175 -7.92 11.13 -3.09
C ASN A 175 -8.57 9.79 -2.67
N ARG A 176 -9.55 9.30 -3.43
CA ARG A 176 -10.15 7.98 -3.21
C ARG A 176 -9.22 6.88 -3.71
N ARG A 177 -8.40 6.33 -2.84
CA ARG A 177 -7.38 5.33 -3.19
C ARG A 177 -7.06 4.40 -2.03
N VAL A 178 -6.39 3.30 -2.34
CA VAL A 178 -5.66 2.49 -1.37
C VAL A 178 -4.18 2.48 -1.78
N GLU A 179 -3.30 2.68 -0.84
CA GLU A 179 -1.86 2.58 -1.03
C GLU A 179 -1.32 1.34 -0.33
N LEU A 180 -0.42 0.60 -1.00
CA LEU A 180 0.43 -0.40 -0.39
C LEU A 180 1.85 0.13 -0.30
N ALA A 181 2.39 0.23 0.91
CA ALA A 181 3.80 0.52 1.13
C ALA A 181 4.54 -0.78 1.47
N LEU A 182 5.53 -1.13 0.64
CA LEU A 182 6.43 -2.26 0.84
C LEU A 182 7.74 -1.74 1.43
N LYS A 183 8.06 -2.15 2.66
CA LYS A 183 9.20 -1.67 3.42
C LYS A 183 10.17 -2.82 3.68
N PRO A 184 11.47 -2.66 3.40
CA PRO A 184 12.44 -3.75 3.63
C PRO A 184 12.58 -4.07 5.11
N VAL A 185 12.68 -5.36 5.42
CA VAL A 185 13.05 -5.85 6.75
C VAL A 185 14.57 -5.85 6.83
N THR A 186 15.13 -4.85 7.51
CA THR A 186 16.58 -4.67 7.65
C THR A 186 17.08 -5.18 8.99
N GLN A 187 18.33 -5.64 9.04
CA GLN A 187 19.04 -5.89 10.30
C GLN A 187 19.34 -4.55 10.97
N SER A 188 18.94 -4.39 12.21
CA SER A 188 19.28 -3.24 13.06
C SER A 188 20.74 -3.34 13.50
#